data_0d10e6555d910c192213cd703491eeeb
#
_entry.id   0d10e6555d910c192213cd703491eeeb
#
_cell.length_a   1.000
_cell.length_b   1.000
_cell.length_c   1.000
_cell.angle_alpha   90.00
_cell.angle_beta   90.00
_cell.angle_gamma   90.00
#
_symmetry.space_group_name_H-M   'P 1'
#
loop_
_entity.id
_entity.type
_entity.pdbx_description
1 polymer ?
#
loop_
_entity_poly.entity_id
_entity_poly.type
_entity_poly.pdbx_seq_one_letter_code
_entity_poly.pdbx_strand_id
1 'polypeptide(L)'
;LSKKRLIPSTKKQKLYNPRNRGINKIVPGKGLPKRDDPTVQKKKGEIPAKAPIFTFDGADTRSTPSDPTGAVGRNHYVNAWNSEFAIWDKQGNVLIPGSSLASIGGAFNDETDGDPIVFYDESADRFVVMQFSDDLAPRGTSNSPAALLFAVSQGPDPVNSGWYTYRFDLESLPDYPKISLWSDGYYITTNKDALEPQGKEIVYVLERDKMLAGANDVRILGFPLPGIQNNGFYSPAGFSVMGSDLPPAGDAPIIYLQDDQWAGVNEDHLKI
;
A
#
# COMPACT_ATOMS: atom_id res chain seq x y z
N LEU A 1 24.14 -1.15 3.85
CA LEU A 1 24.48 -0.61 2.54
C LEU A 1 23.32 -0.88 1.60
N SER A 2 22.53 0.17 1.35
CA SER A 2 21.45 0.12 0.37
C SER A 2 22.02 -0.33 -0.97
N LYS A 3 21.57 -1.42 -1.49
CA LYS A 3 22.02 -1.89 -2.77
C LYS A 3 20.97 -1.61 -3.81
N LYS A 4 21.32 -0.70 -4.63
CA LYS A 4 20.60 -0.04 -5.68
C LYS A 4 20.30 -0.91 -6.89
N ARG A 5 19.10 -0.76 -7.39
CA ARG A 5 18.95 -0.53 -8.81
C ARG A 5 18.27 0.83 -8.98
N LEU A 6 19.05 1.88 -9.05
CA LEU A 6 18.56 3.22 -9.32
C LEU A 6 18.54 3.47 -10.81
N ILE A 7 17.40 3.84 -11.31
CA ILE A 7 17.30 4.64 -12.54
C ILE A 7 17.01 6.05 -12.04
N PRO A 8 17.89 7.03 -12.25
CA PRO A 8 17.65 8.39 -11.78
C PRO A 8 16.47 9.01 -12.52
N SER A 9 15.43 9.38 -11.83
CA SER A 9 14.42 10.28 -12.36
C SER A 9 14.89 11.72 -12.18
N THR A 10 15.00 12.48 -13.26
CA THR A 10 15.45 13.88 -13.26
C THR A 10 14.30 14.88 -13.18
N LYS A 11 13.05 14.44 -12.98
CA LYS A 11 11.89 15.34 -12.96
C LYS A 11 11.20 15.33 -11.60
N LYS A 12 11.14 16.49 -10.95
CA LYS A 12 10.18 16.75 -9.88
C LYS A 12 8.79 16.63 -10.46
N GLN A 13 8.06 15.61 -10.11
CA GLN A 13 6.71 15.40 -10.56
C GLN A 13 5.72 16.03 -9.58
N LYS A 14 4.65 16.58 -10.12
CA LYS A 14 3.55 17.14 -9.35
C LYS A 14 2.74 15.98 -8.79
N LEU A 15 2.44 15.98 -7.50
CA LEU A 15 1.51 15.04 -6.88
C LEU A 15 0.26 14.91 -7.75
N TYR A 16 -0.03 13.70 -8.16
CA TYR A 16 -1.14 13.39 -9.02
C TYR A 16 -2.13 12.49 -8.27
N ASN A 17 -3.39 12.89 -8.24
CA ASN A 17 -4.45 12.02 -7.78
C ASN A 17 -4.97 11.19 -8.96
N PRO A 18 -4.73 9.88 -9.01
CA PRO A 18 -5.19 9.02 -10.11
C PRO A 18 -6.70 9.09 -10.31
N ARG A 19 -7.48 9.36 -9.26
CA ARG A 19 -8.93 9.54 -9.34
C ARG A 19 -9.36 10.69 -10.23
N ASN A 20 -8.49 11.69 -10.46
CA ASN A 20 -8.77 12.83 -11.33
C ASN A 20 -8.49 12.57 -12.82
N ARG A 21 -8.03 11.38 -13.20
CA ARG A 21 -7.80 11.05 -14.62
C ARG A 21 -9.06 10.90 -15.46
N GLY A 22 -10.24 11.07 -14.89
CA GLY A 22 -11.51 10.89 -15.58
C GLY A 22 -11.82 9.44 -15.98
N ILE A 23 -11.06 8.50 -15.44
CA ILE A 23 -11.15 7.07 -15.71
C ILE A 23 -12.18 6.40 -14.80
N ASN A 24 -12.38 6.94 -13.61
CA ASN A 24 -13.47 6.53 -12.72
C ASN A 24 -14.79 7.05 -13.30
N LYS A 25 -15.32 6.35 -14.29
CA LYS A 25 -16.73 6.50 -14.61
C LYS A 25 -17.48 6.11 -13.35
N ILE A 26 -18.18 7.08 -12.75
CA ILE A 26 -19.23 6.74 -11.79
C ILE A 26 -20.18 5.85 -12.57
N VAL A 27 -20.14 4.55 -12.29
CA VAL A 27 -21.16 3.64 -12.82
C VAL A 27 -22.43 4.02 -12.08
N PRO A 28 -23.48 4.51 -12.79
CA PRO A 28 -24.73 4.85 -12.13
C PRO A 28 -25.25 3.58 -11.43
N GLY A 29 -25.29 3.60 -10.13
CA GLY A 29 -25.85 2.49 -9.37
C GLY A 29 -27.30 2.27 -9.74
N LYS A 30 -27.77 1.04 -9.68
CA LYS A 30 -29.22 0.73 -9.75
C LYS A 30 -30.00 1.32 -8.56
N GLY A 31 -29.28 1.98 -7.68
CA GLY A 31 -29.76 2.54 -6.44
C GLY A 31 -29.59 1.57 -5.27
N LEU A 32 -29.80 2.08 -4.08
CA LEU A 32 -29.84 1.24 -2.88
C LEU A 32 -30.96 0.22 -2.98
N PRO A 33 -30.82 -0.96 -2.37
CA PRO A 33 -31.89 -1.95 -2.29
C PRO A 33 -33.19 -1.28 -1.83
N LYS A 34 -34.29 -1.58 -2.52
CA LYS A 34 -35.63 -1.01 -2.18
C LYS A 34 -36.19 -1.48 -0.84
N ARG A 35 -35.42 -2.19 -0.05
CA ARG A 35 -35.78 -2.71 1.26
C ARG A 35 -34.76 -2.28 2.31
N ASP A 36 -35.16 -2.33 3.57
CA ASP A 36 -34.23 -2.08 4.68
C ASP A 36 -33.04 -3.03 4.59
N ASP A 37 -31.84 -2.49 4.63
CA ASP A 37 -30.61 -3.28 4.78
C ASP A 37 -30.57 -3.85 6.21
N PRO A 38 -30.61 -5.19 6.37
CA PRO A 38 -30.60 -5.82 7.68
C PRO A 38 -29.30 -5.62 8.44
N THR A 39 -28.22 -5.22 7.75
CA THR A 39 -26.90 -5.00 8.33
C THR A 39 -26.68 -3.57 8.82
N VAL A 40 -27.57 -2.64 8.48
CA VAL A 40 -27.48 -1.26 8.93
C VAL A 40 -27.58 -1.16 10.45
N GLN A 41 -26.55 -0.66 11.07
CA GLN A 41 -26.55 -0.37 12.51
C GLN A 41 -27.44 0.86 12.79
N LYS A 42 -28.66 0.64 13.27
CA LYS A 42 -29.66 1.68 13.56
C LYS A 42 -29.52 2.29 14.96
N LYS A 43 -28.72 1.69 15.84
CA LYS A 43 -28.51 2.14 17.22
C LYS A 43 -27.02 2.19 17.53
N LYS A 44 -26.64 3.18 18.33
CA LYS A 44 -25.30 3.23 18.91
C LYS A 44 -25.10 2.01 19.82
N GLY A 45 -23.93 1.39 19.77
CA GLY A 45 -23.59 0.29 20.68
C GLY A 45 -23.70 0.73 22.15
N GLU A 46 -24.17 -0.17 23.00
CA GLU A 46 -24.35 0.12 24.43
C GLU A 46 -23.06 -0.01 25.25
N ILE A 47 -22.07 -0.72 24.69
CA ILE A 47 -20.76 -0.87 25.33
C ILE A 47 -19.92 0.34 24.97
N PRO A 48 -19.54 1.19 25.95
CA PRO A 48 -18.66 2.31 25.66
C PRO A 48 -17.29 1.80 25.17
N ALA A 49 -16.72 2.50 24.22
CA ALA A 49 -15.36 2.22 23.78
C ALA A 49 -14.41 2.40 24.98
N LYS A 50 -13.45 1.50 25.12
CA LYS A 50 -12.37 1.66 26.11
C LYS A 50 -11.58 2.91 25.72
N ALA A 51 -11.40 3.82 26.67
CA ALA A 51 -10.57 5.00 26.44
C ALA A 51 -9.13 4.60 26.08
N PRO A 52 -8.46 5.30 25.17
CA PRO A 52 -7.05 5.07 24.90
C PRO A 52 -6.24 5.34 26.17
N ILE A 53 -5.18 4.57 26.37
CA ILE A 53 -4.28 4.74 27.53
C ILE A 53 -3.47 6.02 27.38
N PHE A 54 -3.10 6.34 26.13
CA PHE A 54 -2.32 7.51 25.79
C PHE A 54 -2.70 8.03 24.40
N THR A 55 -2.65 9.32 24.23
CA THR A 55 -2.88 10.00 22.94
C THR A 55 -1.89 11.15 22.80
N PHE A 56 -1.45 11.39 21.57
CA PHE A 56 -0.65 12.55 21.23
C PHE A 56 -0.99 13.01 19.80
N ASP A 57 -0.69 14.27 19.52
CA ASP A 57 -0.87 14.82 18.18
C ASP A 57 0.19 14.23 17.24
N GLY A 58 -0.27 13.73 16.12
CA GLY A 58 0.59 13.23 15.05
C GLY A 58 1.21 14.35 14.22
N ALA A 59 1.55 14.03 12.99
CA ALA A 59 2.08 15.02 12.07
C ALA A 59 0.97 15.92 11.51
N ASP A 60 1.31 17.20 11.32
CA ASP A 60 0.52 18.15 10.55
C ASP A 60 1.00 18.12 9.08
N THR A 61 0.09 17.96 8.15
CA THR A 61 0.40 17.90 6.72
C THR A 61 -0.28 19.02 5.95
N ARG A 62 0.42 19.52 4.92
CA ARG A 62 -0.13 20.44 3.92
C ARG A 62 -0.48 19.74 2.61
N SER A 63 -0.32 18.43 2.55
CA SER A 63 -0.64 17.65 1.35
C SER A 63 -2.15 17.50 1.17
N THR A 64 -2.62 17.56 -0.08
CA THR A 64 -4.01 17.35 -0.44
C THR A 64 -4.06 16.47 -1.70
N PRO A 65 -4.51 15.24 -1.59
CA PRO A 65 -4.92 14.53 -0.38
C PRO A 65 -3.74 14.24 0.56
N SER A 66 -4.03 13.95 1.82
CA SER A 66 -3.00 13.66 2.82
C SER A 66 -2.56 12.20 2.86
N ASP A 67 -3.46 11.30 2.50
CA ASP A 67 -3.30 9.84 2.45
C ASP A 67 -2.46 9.26 3.61
N PRO A 68 -2.89 9.50 4.86
CA PRO A 68 -2.11 9.14 6.02
C PRO A 68 -2.16 7.64 6.29
N THR A 69 -1.03 7.10 6.73
CA THR A 69 -0.85 5.71 7.11
C THR A 69 0.08 5.61 8.30
N GLY A 70 0.07 4.51 9.02
CA GLY A 70 1.00 4.32 10.12
C GLY A 70 0.96 2.94 10.73
N ALA A 71 2.06 2.57 11.35
CA ALA A 71 2.19 1.30 12.07
C ALA A 71 2.90 1.50 13.40
N VAL A 72 2.46 0.73 14.39
CA VAL A 72 3.01 0.72 15.73
C VAL A 72 3.80 -0.58 15.92
N GLY A 73 5.11 -0.46 16.09
CA GLY A 73 5.97 -1.56 16.47
C GLY A 73 6.14 -1.66 17.98
N ARG A 74 7.14 -2.42 18.43
CA ARG A 74 7.37 -2.63 19.88
C ARG A 74 7.73 -1.34 20.61
N ASN A 75 8.58 -0.50 20.01
CA ASN A 75 9.12 0.70 20.66
C ASN A 75 8.82 2.00 19.89
N HIS A 76 8.39 1.92 18.65
CA HIS A 76 8.22 3.05 17.76
C HIS A 76 6.84 3.08 17.13
N TYR A 77 6.40 4.28 16.78
CA TYR A 77 5.31 4.56 15.86
C TYR A 77 5.89 5.24 14.63
N VAL A 78 5.67 4.65 13.47
CA VAL A 78 6.03 5.24 12.18
C VAL A 78 4.75 5.66 11.49
N ASN A 79 4.66 6.91 11.11
CA ASN A 79 3.56 7.49 10.37
C ASN A 79 4.10 8.05 9.05
N ALA A 80 3.36 7.89 7.98
CA ALA A 80 3.66 8.50 6.71
C ALA A 80 2.40 9.14 6.12
N TRP A 81 2.60 10.11 5.26
CA TRP A 81 1.58 10.81 4.49
C TRP A 81 2.21 11.30 3.19
N ASN A 82 1.46 11.86 2.32
CA ASN A 82 1.96 12.33 1.03
C ASN A 82 2.94 13.50 1.18
N SER A 83 4.14 13.37 0.88
CA SER A 83 5.20 12.46 0.54
C SER A 83 6.25 12.49 1.65
N GLU A 84 5.79 12.45 2.89
CA GLU A 84 6.60 12.63 4.10
C GLU A 84 6.37 11.51 5.10
N PHE A 85 7.23 11.40 6.10
CA PHE A 85 7.07 10.51 7.24
C PHE A 85 7.63 11.12 8.52
N ALA A 86 7.23 10.57 9.66
CA ALA A 86 7.79 10.90 10.96
C ALA A 86 7.81 9.68 11.87
N ILE A 87 8.66 9.69 12.89
CA ILE A 87 8.81 8.60 13.84
C ILE A 87 8.76 9.13 15.27
N TRP A 88 7.98 8.45 16.10
CA TRP A 88 7.85 8.73 17.54
C TRP A 88 8.19 7.49 18.37
N ASP A 89 8.57 7.72 19.61
CA ASP A 89 8.56 6.68 20.62
C ASP A 89 7.13 6.40 21.13
N LYS A 90 6.98 5.43 22.01
CA LYS A 90 5.70 5.06 22.61
C LYS A 90 5.16 6.09 23.62
N GLN A 91 5.94 7.09 23.99
CA GLN A 91 5.58 8.20 24.84
C GLN A 91 5.17 9.45 24.05
N GLY A 92 5.22 9.37 22.71
CA GLY A 92 4.87 10.48 21.83
C GLY A 92 6.00 11.49 21.64
N ASN A 93 7.23 11.19 22.08
CA ASN A 93 8.37 12.02 21.77
C ASN A 93 8.77 11.82 20.30
N VAL A 94 8.98 12.92 19.60
CA VAL A 94 9.41 12.92 18.20
C VAL A 94 10.86 12.47 18.14
N LEU A 95 11.12 11.40 17.41
CA LEU A 95 12.47 10.89 17.13
C LEU A 95 12.96 11.33 15.75
N ILE A 96 12.10 11.27 14.75
CA ILE A 96 12.30 11.86 13.42
C ILE A 96 11.13 12.80 13.17
N PRO A 97 11.36 14.10 13.03
CA PRO A 97 10.31 15.05 12.66
C PRO A 97 9.83 14.82 11.22
N GLY A 98 8.73 15.44 10.82
CA GLY A 98 8.23 15.39 9.46
C GLY A 98 9.36 15.61 8.45
N SER A 99 9.64 14.56 7.67
CA SER A 99 10.76 14.48 6.75
C SER A 99 10.30 13.87 5.44
N SER A 100 10.85 14.34 4.31
CA SER A 100 10.52 13.75 3.01
C SER A 100 10.84 12.25 2.99
N LEU A 101 9.97 11.45 2.40
CA LEU A 101 10.22 10.03 2.12
C LEU A 101 11.51 9.83 1.32
N ALA A 102 11.90 10.80 0.49
CA ALA A 102 13.18 10.79 -0.21
C ALA A 102 14.38 10.70 0.74
N SER A 103 14.26 11.14 1.98
CA SER A 103 15.34 11.06 2.98
C SER A 103 15.64 9.64 3.45
N ILE A 104 14.75 8.68 3.21
CA ILE A 104 15.03 7.26 3.40
C ILE A 104 16.17 6.81 2.47
N GLY A 105 16.30 7.47 1.33
CA GLY A 105 17.38 7.24 0.37
C GLY A 105 17.14 6.06 -0.58
N GLY A 106 18.12 5.74 -1.39
CA GLY A 106 18.06 4.62 -2.31
C GLY A 106 16.94 4.77 -3.34
N ALA A 107 16.01 3.83 -3.38
CA ALA A 107 14.88 3.85 -4.32
C ALA A 107 13.93 5.02 -4.14
N PHE A 108 13.95 5.67 -2.98
CA PHE A 108 13.05 6.78 -2.66
C PHE A 108 13.63 8.18 -3.00
N ASN A 109 14.88 8.28 -3.44
CA ASN A 109 15.57 9.56 -3.55
C ASN A 109 14.85 10.64 -4.36
N ASP A 110 14.31 10.30 -5.52
CA ASP A 110 13.70 11.28 -6.42
C ASP A 110 12.31 10.85 -6.94
N GLU A 111 11.75 9.81 -6.33
CA GLU A 111 10.54 9.16 -6.80
C GLU A 111 9.53 9.07 -5.66
N THR A 112 8.90 10.18 -5.31
CA THR A 112 7.93 10.25 -4.21
C THR A 112 6.59 10.72 -4.75
N ASP A 113 5.87 9.83 -5.42
CA ASP A 113 4.60 10.17 -6.06
C ASP A 113 3.39 10.06 -5.12
N GLY A 114 3.61 9.53 -3.92
CA GLY A 114 2.60 9.55 -2.87
C GLY A 114 1.96 8.20 -2.54
N ASP A 115 0.83 8.27 -1.87
CA ASP A 115 0.07 7.14 -1.33
C ASP A 115 0.95 6.14 -0.57
N PRO A 116 1.73 6.61 0.42
CA PRO A 116 2.59 5.73 1.17
C PRO A 116 1.78 4.74 2.00
N ILE A 117 2.35 3.57 2.26
CA ILE A 117 1.82 2.61 3.21
C ILE A 117 2.93 2.25 4.19
N VAL A 118 2.63 2.37 5.49
CA VAL A 118 3.50 1.86 6.54
C VAL A 118 2.90 0.57 7.08
N PHE A 119 3.73 -0.44 7.14
CA PHE A 119 3.40 -1.76 7.66
C PHE A 119 4.43 -2.18 8.70
N TYR A 120 4.00 -2.89 9.74
CA TYR A 120 4.90 -3.48 10.71
C TYR A 120 4.83 -5.01 10.65
N ASP A 121 5.94 -5.60 10.26
CA ASP A 121 6.14 -7.05 10.28
C ASP A 121 6.50 -7.48 11.70
N GLU A 122 5.48 -7.91 12.43
CA GLU A 122 5.60 -8.25 13.85
C GLU A 122 6.53 -9.46 14.09
N SER A 123 6.49 -10.43 13.19
CA SER A 123 7.29 -11.65 13.30
C SER A 123 8.79 -11.38 13.09
N ALA A 124 9.12 -10.41 12.26
CA ALA A 124 10.50 -10.02 12.01
C ALA A 124 10.97 -8.83 12.87
N ASP A 125 10.04 -8.13 13.53
CA ASP A 125 10.28 -6.85 14.22
C ASP A 125 10.91 -5.81 13.29
N ARG A 126 10.21 -5.54 12.15
CA ARG A 126 10.65 -4.63 11.11
C ARG A 126 9.52 -3.72 10.65
N PHE A 127 9.87 -2.48 10.37
CA PHE A 127 8.99 -1.57 9.64
C PHE A 127 9.22 -1.70 8.14
N VAL A 128 8.14 -1.64 7.40
CA VAL A 128 8.13 -1.59 5.95
C VAL A 128 7.38 -0.33 5.53
N VAL A 129 8.00 0.46 4.69
CA VAL A 129 7.39 1.60 4.03
C VAL A 129 7.30 1.29 2.55
N MET A 130 6.15 1.45 1.98
CA MET A 130 5.91 1.26 0.56
C MET A 130 5.26 2.51 -0.02
N GLN A 131 5.57 2.84 -1.24
CA GLN A 131 4.84 3.79 -2.09
C GLN A 131 4.94 3.36 -3.55
N PHE A 132 4.11 3.92 -4.40
CA PHE A 132 4.30 3.75 -5.83
C PHE A 132 5.09 4.91 -6.43
N SER A 133 5.68 4.65 -7.60
CA SER A 133 6.17 5.66 -8.52
C SER A 133 5.39 5.53 -9.81
N ASP A 134 4.77 6.62 -10.22
CA ASP A 134 4.14 6.73 -11.53
C ASP A 134 4.89 7.80 -12.32
N ASP A 135 5.40 7.44 -13.47
CA ASP A 135 5.86 8.45 -14.39
C ASP A 135 4.66 9.16 -15.00
N LEU A 136 4.32 10.31 -14.38
CA LEU A 136 3.21 11.16 -14.76
C LEU A 136 3.42 11.92 -16.10
N ALA A 137 4.51 11.65 -16.80
CA ALA A 137 4.65 12.14 -18.15
C ALA A 137 3.50 11.58 -19.04
N PRO A 138 3.04 12.32 -20.04
CA PRO A 138 2.09 11.78 -20.98
C PRO A 138 2.57 10.42 -21.50
N ARG A 139 1.69 9.43 -21.53
CA ARG A 139 2.03 8.06 -21.96
C ARG A 139 2.90 8.10 -23.21
N GLY A 140 4.08 7.49 -23.12
CA GLY A 140 5.06 7.43 -24.22
C GLY A 140 6.10 8.55 -24.26
N THR A 141 6.16 9.44 -23.27
CA THR A 141 7.16 10.52 -23.21
C THR A 141 8.20 10.34 -22.09
N SER A 142 8.00 9.39 -21.18
CA SER A 142 8.94 9.05 -20.15
C SER A 142 9.60 7.69 -20.36
N ASN A 143 10.83 7.58 -19.87
CA ASN A 143 11.61 6.35 -19.88
C ASN A 143 11.57 5.59 -18.55
N SER A 144 10.88 6.10 -17.55
CA SER A 144 10.77 5.42 -16.26
C SER A 144 9.43 4.67 -16.18
N PRO A 145 9.45 3.34 -16.01
CA PRO A 145 8.23 2.58 -15.80
C PRO A 145 7.61 2.91 -14.45
N ALA A 146 6.29 2.73 -14.34
CA ALA A 146 5.62 2.70 -13.05
C ALA A 146 6.29 1.66 -12.14
N ALA A 147 6.32 1.91 -10.85
CA ALA A 147 7.03 1.04 -9.92
C ALA A 147 6.37 0.96 -8.55
N LEU A 148 6.69 -0.11 -7.83
CA LEU A 148 6.55 -0.19 -6.39
C LEU A 148 7.90 0.05 -5.72
N LEU A 149 7.94 0.96 -4.78
CA LEU A 149 9.11 1.29 -3.99
C LEU A 149 8.92 0.77 -2.57
N PHE A 150 9.95 0.13 -2.04
CA PHE A 150 9.95 -0.43 -0.69
C PHE A 150 11.17 0.01 0.09
N ALA A 151 10.95 0.30 1.37
CA ALA A 151 12.00 0.42 2.37
C ALA A 151 11.69 -0.52 3.53
N VAL A 152 12.64 -1.36 3.90
CA VAL A 152 12.54 -2.28 5.04
C VAL A 152 13.60 -1.87 6.05
N SER A 153 13.20 -1.61 7.31
CA SER A 153 14.17 -1.25 8.34
C SER A 153 15.17 -2.41 8.56
N GLN A 154 16.45 -2.09 8.68
CA GLN A 154 17.51 -3.10 8.86
C GLN A 154 17.48 -3.74 10.25
N GLY A 155 16.75 -3.14 11.18
CA GLY A 155 16.57 -3.61 12.54
C GLY A 155 15.24 -3.16 13.13
N PRO A 156 14.99 -3.51 14.41
CA PRO A 156 13.77 -3.10 15.13
C PRO A 156 13.68 -1.59 15.39
N ASP A 157 14.81 -0.88 15.30
CA ASP A 157 14.90 0.56 15.47
C ASP A 157 14.94 1.25 14.10
N PRO A 158 13.81 1.82 13.63
CA PRO A 158 13.74 2.46 12.32
C PRO A 158 14.49 3.79 12.25
N VAL A 159 14.94 4.32 13.39
CA VAL A 159 15.69 5.59 13.49
C VAL A 159 17.17 5.35 13.21
N ASN A 160 17.76 4.32 13.83
CA ASN A 160 19.20 4.13 13.87
C ASN A 160 19.71 2.96 13.02
N SER A 161 18.87 1.99 12.69
CA SER A 161 19.32 0.80 11.97
C SER A 161 19.54 0.99 10.47
N GLY A 162 18.98 2.05 9.89
CA GLY A 162 18.97 2.24 8.44
C GLY A 162 17.88 1.42 7.74
N TRP A 163 17.85 1.51 6.41
CA TRP A 163 16.83 0.92 5.57
C TRP A 163 17.45 0.19 4.38
N TYR A 164 16.91 -0.99 4.06
CA TYR A 164 17.07 -1.63 2.77
C TYR A 164 16.01 -1.07 1.84
N THR A 165 16.40 -0.64 0.63
CA THR A 165 15.45 -0.07 -0.31
C THR A 165 15.44 -0.84 -1.62
N TYR A 166 14.23 -0.97 -2.20
CA TYR A 166 13.98 -1.77 -3.40
C TYR A 166 13.06 -0.98 -4.33
N ARG A 167 13.32 -1.13 -5.63
CA ARG A 167 12.44 -0.66 -6.69
C ARG A 167 12.07 -1.85 -7.56
N PHE A 168 10.77 -1.99 -7.82
CA PHE A 168 10.22 -3.01 -8.71
C PHE A 168 9.45 -2.32 -9.83
N ASP A 169 10.01 -2.35 -11.04
CA ASP A 169 9.37 -1.77 -12.22
C ASP A 169 8.17 -2.62 -12.65
N LEU A 170 7.07 -1.96 -12.96
CA LEU A 170 5.81 -2.57 -13.37
C LEU A 170 5.38 -2.03 -14.74
N GLU A 171 4.55 -2.78 -15.45
CA GLU A 171 4.06 -2.36 -16.76
C GLU A 171 3.05 -1.21 -16.72
N SER A 172 2.37 -1.01 -15.60
CA SER A 172 1.35 0.01 -15.43
C SER A 172 1.25 0.46 -13.98
N LEU A 173 0.62 1.63 -13.77
CA LEU A 173 0.41 2.21 -12.43
C LEU A 173 -0.23 1.19 -11.48
N PRO A 174 0.43 0.88 -10.36
CA PRO A 174 -0.11 0.01 -9.32
C PRO A 174 -0.99 0.82 -8.36
N ASP A 175 -2.10 1.38 -8.86
CA ASP A 175 -2.97 2.25 -8.07
C ASP A 175 -3.57 1.55 -6.86
N TYR A 176 -3.80 2.29 -5.80
CA TYR A 176 -4.41 1.83 -4.56
C TYR A 176 -3.77 0.55 -4.00
N PRO A 177 -2.43 0.51 -3.85
CA PRO A 177 -1.76 -0.69 -3.38
C PRO A 177 -2.16 -0.99 -1.94
N LYS A 178 -2.18 -2.28 -1.60
CA LYS A 178 -2.31 -2.76 -0.22
C LYS A 178 -1.26 -3.84 0.02
N ILE A 179 -0.62 -3.78 1.18
CA ILE A 179 0.35 -4.77 1.61
C ILE A 179 -0.26 -5.71 2.64
N SER A 180 0.04 -6.98 2.54
CA SER A 180 -0.28 -8.00 3.52
C SER A 180 0.89 -8.94 3.74
N LEU A 181 0.97 -9.50 4.94
CA LEU A 181 2.00 -10.46 5.33
C LEU A 181 1.44 -11.87 5.26
N TRP A 182 2.14 -12.76 4.57
CA TRP A 182 2.01 -14.21 4.66
C TRP A 182 3.37 -14.82 5.01
N SER A 183 3.43 -16.12 5.25
CA SER A 183 4.68 -16.78 5.68
C SER A 183 5.78 -16.72 4.64
N ASP A 184 5.44 -16.78 3.36
CA ASP A 184 6.37 -16.86 2.25
C ASP A 184 6.63 -15.53 1.55
N GLY A 185 5.91 -14.46 1.88
CA GLY A 185 6.11 -13.21 1.19
C GLY A 185 5.34 -12.02 1.73
N TYR A 186 5.70 -10.85 1.22
CA TYR A 186 4.84 -9.68 1.23
C TYR A 186 3.97 -9.72 -0.02
N TYR A 187 2.66 -9.74 0.19
CA TYR A 187 1.67 -9.73 -0.87
C TYR A 187 1.14 -8.33 -1.07
N ILE A 188 1.21 -7.84 -2.29
CA ILE A 188 0.75 -6.52 -2.66
C ILE A 188 -0.40 -6.69 -3.65
N THR A 189 -1.55 -6.12 -3.31
CA THR A 189 -2.68 -6.03 -4.23
C THR A 189 -2.77 -4.63 -4.79
N THR A 190 -3.19 -4.51 -6.03
CA THR A 190 -3.34 -3.23 -6.73
C THR A 190 -4.70 -3.15 -7.39
N ASN A 191 -5.19 -1.93 -7.57
CA ASN A 191 -6.38 -1.66 -8.37
C ASN A 191 -5.93 -1.06 -9.69
N LYS A 192 -5.66 -1.90 -10.66
CA LYS A 192 -5.20 -1.46 -11.99
C LYS A 192 -6.25 -0.61 -12.68
N ASP A 193 -5.77 0.29 -13.52
CA ASP A 193 -6.60 1.11 -14.38
C ASP A 193 -7.61 0.26 -15.17
N ALA A 194 -8.89 0.65 -15.15
CA ALA A 194 -9.97 -0.01 -15.87
C ALA A 194 -9.75 -0.08 -17.40
N LEU A 195 -8.79 0.68 -17.93
CA LEU A 195 -8.38 0.61 -19.34
C LEU A 195 -7.39 -0.52 -19.61
N GLU A 196 -6.83 -1.13 -18.57
CA GLU A 196 -5.89 -2.24 -18.73
C GLU A 196 -6.62 -3.52 -19.13
N PRO A 197 -6.07 -4.30 -20.08
CA PRO A 197 -6.67 -5.56 -20.50
C PRO A 197 -6.78 -6.56 -19.36
N GLN A 198 -7.82 -7.37 -19.38
CA GLN A 198 -7.92 -8.52 -18.48
C GLN A 198 -6.69 -9.43 -18.64
N GLY A 199 -6.23 -10.01 -17.53
CA GLY A 199 -5.07 -10.91 -17.50
C GLY A 199 -3.77 -10.22 -17.11
N LYS A 200 -3.77 -8.90 -16.86
CA LYS A 200 -2.62 -8.22 -16.26
C LYS A 200 -2.42 -8.64 -14.81
N GLU A 201 -1.19 -8.58 -14.35
CA GLU A 201 -0.88 -8.82 -12.95
C GLU A 201 -1.53 -7.74 -12.07
N ILE A 202 -2.18 -8.18 -11.01
CA ILE A 202 -2.90 -7.36 -10.05
C ILE A 202 -2.38 -7.61 -8.64
N VAL A 203 -1.96 -8.84 -8.38
CA VAL A 203 -1.35 -9.27 -7.11
C VAL A 203 0.12 -9.53 -7.35
N TYR A 204 0.95 -8.98 -6.48
CA TYR A 204 2.39 -9.18 -6.52
C TYR A 204 2.86 -9.82 -5.22
N VAL A 205 3.87 -10.67 -5.33
CA VAL A 205 4.50 -11.31 -4.18
C VAL A 205 5.99 -11.02 -4.22
N LEU A 206 6.51 -10.58 -3.08
CA LEU A 206 7.91 -10.26 -2.86
C LEU A 206 8.53 -11.26 -1.89
N GLU A 207 9.75 -11.69 -2.18
CA GLU A 207 10.53 -12.61 -1.34
C GLU A 207 10.91 -11.93 -0.01
N ARG A 208 10.03 -12.02 0.98
CA ARG A 208 10.16 -11.37 2.28
C ARG A 208 11.51 -11.61 2.95
N ASP A 209 11.95 -12.85 3.03
CA ASP A 209 13.18 -13.20 3.73
C ASP A 209 14.41 -12.56 3.09
N LYS A 210 14.43 -12.47 1.77
CA LYS A 210 15.47 -11.76 1.04
C LYS A 210 15.42 -10.26 1.29
N MET A 211 14.23 -9.66 1.36
CA MET A 211 14.08 -8.25 1.69
C MET A 211 14.57 -7.95 3.10
N LEU A 212 14.24 -8.79 4.07
CA LEU A 212 14.70 -8.68 5.46
C LEU A 212 16.22 -8.83 5.57
N ALA A 213 16.83 -9.63 4.72
CA ALA A 213 18.28 -9.84 4.66
C ALA A 213 19.02 -8.77 3.84
N GLY A 214 18.33 -7.86 3.18
CA GLY A 214 18.95 -6.85 2.31
C GLY A 214 19.56 -7.44 1.05
N ALA A 215 19.02 -8.54 0.54
CA ALA A 215 19.54 -9.20 -0.66
C ALA A 215 19.34 -8.34 -1.92
N ASN A 216 20.21 -8.50 -2.92
CA ASN A 216 20.13 -7.74 -4.18
C ASN A 216 19.26 -8.40 -5.24
N ASP A 217 19.00 -9.68 -5.05
CA ASP A 217 18.33 -10.55 -6.02
C ASP A 217 16.88 -10.84 -5.61
N VAL A 218 16.25 -9.91 -4.89
CA VAL A 218 14.82 -10.00 -4.53
C VAL A 218 13.99 -10.00 -5.81
N ARG A 219 13.12 -10.97 -5.92
CA ARG A 219 12.20 -11.09 -7.06
C ARG A 219 10.82 -10.61 -6.69
N ILE A 220 10.13 -10.06 -7.68
CA ILE A 220 8.69 -9.81 -7.66
C ILE A 220 8.02 -10.80 -8.61
N LEU A 221 6.93 -11.41 -8.17
CA LEU A 221 6.09 -12.29 -8.97
C LEU A 221 4.70 -11.67 -9.09
N GLY A 222 4.20 -11.53 -10.30
CA GLY A 222 2.88 -10.97 -10.57
C GLY A 222 1.86 -12.05 -10.92
N PHE A 223 0.63 -11.86 -10.48
CA PHE A 223 -0.48 -12.76 -10.73
C PHE A 223 -1.73 -11.98 -11.14
N PRO A 224 -2.46 -12.44 -12.17
CA PRO A 224 -3.79 -11.92 -12.44
C PRO A 224 -4.81 -12.43 -11.42
N LEU A 225 -5.91 -11.70 -11.24
CA LEU A 225 -7.07 -12.20 -10.51
C LEU A 225 -8.04 -12.92 -11.46
N PRO A 226 -8.41 -14.18 -11.20
CA PRO A 226 -9.26 -14.94 -12.09
C PRO A 226 -10.69 -14.40 -12.09
N GLY A 227 -11.25 -14.23 -13.30
CA GLY A 227 -12.64 -13.86 -13.50
C GLY A 227 -13.03 -12.51 -12.93
N ILE A 228 -12.07 -11.58 -12.83
CA ILE A 228 -12.34 -10.21 -12.43
C ILE A 228 -13.10 -9.47 -13.53
N GLN A 229 -14.05 -8.67 -13.13
CA GLN A 229 -14.64 -7.64 -13.97
C GLN A 229 -14.03 -6.30 -13.57
N ASN A 230 -13.42 -5.61 -14.51
CA ASN A 230 -12.61 -4.43 -14.28
C ASN A 230 -13.31 -3.11 -14.62
N ASN A 231 -14.63 -3.07 -14.50
CA ASN A 231 -15.40 -1.86 -14.81
C ASN A 231 -15.46 -0.84 -13.66
N GLY A 232 -14.74 -1.07 -12.58
CA GLY A 232 -14.76 -0.22 -11.42
C GLY A 232 -13.55 -0.45 -10.50
N PHE A 233 -13.67 0.06 -9.32
CA PHE A 233 -12.64 -0.02 -8.29
C PHE A 233 -12.86 -1.28 -7.44
N TYR A 234 -12.31 -2.40 -7.84
CA TYR A 234 -12.55 -3.71 -7.24
C TYR A 234 -11.76 -3.99 -5.95
N SER A 235 -10.86 -3.08 -5.59
CA SER A 235 -10.15 -3.00 -4.29
C SER A 235 -9.70 -4.37 -3.74
N PRO A 236 -8.83 -5.10 -4.43
CA PRO A 236 -8.38 -6.37 -3.91
C PRO A 236 -7.57 -6.18 -2.62
N ALA A 237 -7.70 -7.10 -1.69
CA ALA A 237 -6.96 -7.09 -0.44
C ALA A 237 -6.46 -8.49 -0.09
N GLY A 238 -5.21 -8.60 0.36
CA GLY A 238 -4.67 -9.84 0.91
C GLY A 238 -5.03 -10.00 2.38
N PHE A 239 -5.15 -11.23 2.82
CA PHE A 239 -5.22 -11.54 4.25
C PHE A 239 -3.82 -11.36 4.84
N SER A 240 -3.75 -10.66 5.95
CA SER A 240 -2.49 -10.41 6.64
C SER A 240 -2.45 -11.17 7.96
N VAL A 241 -1.34 -11.84 8.21
CA VAL A 241 -1.10 -12.50 9.49
C VAL A 241 -0.54 -11.48 10.47
N MET A 242 -1.07 -11.49 11.67
CA MET A 242 -0.56 -10.74 12.81
C MET A 242 0.09 -11.68 13.80
N GLY A 243 1.10 -11.20 14.52
CA GLY A 243 1.85 -12.00 15.48
C GLY A 243 3.01 -12.79 14.84
N SER A 244 3.55 -13.72 15.61
CA SER A 244 4.75 -14.49 15.25
C SER A 244 4.45 -15.87 14.65
N ASP A 245 3.23 -16.36 14.78
CA ASP A 245 2.83 -17.67 14.28
C ASP A 245 2.34 -17.55 12.83
N LEU A 246 3.28 -17.71 11.90
CA LEU A 246 2.97 -17.62 10.48
C LEU A 246 2.36 -18.95 9.98
N PRO A 247 1.37 -18.91 9.09
CA PRO A 247 0.79 -20.11 8.48
C PRO A 247 1.82 -20.82 7.59
N PRO A 248 1.51 -22.04 7.10
CA PRO A 248 2.30 -22.66 6.05
C PRO A 248 2.45 -21.77 4.83
N ALA A 249 3.55 -21.89 4.12
CA ALA A 249 3.81 -21.17 2.87
C ALA A 249 2.79 -21.55 1.78
N GLY A 250 2.44 -20.57 0.94
CA GLY A 250 1.47 -20.71 -0.12
C GLY A 250 0.04 -20.44 0.32
N ASP A 251 -0.86 -20.46 -0.65
CA ASP A 251 -2.31 -20.32 -0.47
C ASP A 251 -2.77 -19.07 0.29
N ALA A 252 -2.03 -17.96 0.16
CA ALA A 252 -2.43 -16.69 0.74
C ALA A 252 -3.75 -16.22 0.12
N PRO A 253 -4.82 -16.06 0.91
CA PRO A 253 -6.12 -15.67 0.34
C PRO A 253 -6.10 -14.20 -0.09
N ILE A 254 -6.71 -13.94 -1.25
CA ILE A 254 -6.97 -12.59 -1.75
C ILE A 254 -8.47 -12.43 -1.92
N ILE A 255 -9.02 -11.36 -1.39
CA ILE A 255 -10.44 -11.02 -1.49
C ILE A 255 -10.65 -9.80 -2.37
N TYR A 256 -11.67 -9.79 -3.20
CA TYR A 256 -12.03 -8.66 -4.04
C TYR A 256 -13.53 -8.58 -4.31
N LEU A 257 -14.00 -7.34 -4.47
CA LEU A 257 -15.40 -7.03 -4.73
C LEU A 257 -15.75 -7.25 -6.20
N GLN A 258 -16.96 -7.75 -6.45
CA GLN A 258 -17.62 -7.70 -7.73
C GLN A 258 -19.02 -7.09 -7.55
N ASP A 259 -19.29 -6.00 -8.22
CA ASP A 259 -20.51 -5.19 -8.09
C ASP A 259 -21.47 -5.55 -9.24
N ASP A 260 -22.73 -5.74 -8.95
CA ASP A 260 -23.77 -6.10 -9.94
C ASP A 260 -24.07 -4.98 -10.94
N GLN A 261 -23.50 -3.81 -10.73
CA GLN A 261 -23.53 -2.72 -11.71
C GLN A 261 -22.50 -2.91 -12.83
N TRP A 262 -21.55 -3.80 -12.66
CA TRP A 262 -20.52 -4.06 -13.65
C TRP A 262 -21.01 -5.03 -14.71
N ALA A 263 -20.65 -4.79 -15.99
CA ALA A 263 -21.00 -5.68 -17.07
C ALA A 263 -20.47 -7.09 -16.83
N GLY A 264 -21.36 -8.07 -16.85
CA GLY A 264 -21.02 -9.48 -16.62
C GLY A 264 -21.06 -9.93 -15.15
N VAL A 265 -21.46 -9.05 -14.23
CA VAL A 265 -21.74 -9.39 -12.83
C VAL A 265 -23.25 -9.37 -12.60
N ASN A 266 -23.81 -10.47 -12.11
CA ASN A 266 -25.26 -10.61 -11.94
C ASN A 266 -25.75 -10.23 -10.54
N GLU A 267 -24.86 -10.28 -9.56
CA GLU A 267 -25.13 -9.97 -8.15
C GLU A 267 -23.88 -9.48 -7.46
N ASP A 268 -24.03 -8.66 -6.42
CA ASP A 268 -22.92 -8.23 -5.56
C ASP A 268 -22.34 -9.43 -4.83
N HIS A 269 -21.04 -9.63 -4.95
CA HIS A 269 -20.35 -10.70 -4.26
C HIS A 269 -18.87 -10.40 -4.00
N LEU A 270 -18.32 -11.14 -3.06
CA LEU A 270 -16.88 -11.20 -2.82
C LEU A 270 -16.33 -12.50 -3.41
N LYS A 271 -15.21 -12.41 -4.08
CA LYS A 271 -14.37 -13.53 -4.49
C LYS A 271 -13.20 -13.68 -3.56
N ILE A 272 -12.82 -14.91 -3.27
CA ILE A 272 -11.62 -15.28 -2.51
C ILE A 272 -10.82 -16.27 -3.34
#